data_97774120850df9d2441e8f717730cd7a
#
_entry.id   97774120850df9d2441e8f717730cd7a
#
_cell.length_a   1.000
_cell.length_b   1.000
_cell.length_c   1.000
_cell.angle_alpha   90.00
_cell.angle_beta   90.00
_cell.angle_gamma   90.00
#
_symmetry.space_group_name_H-M   'P 1'
#
loop_
_entity.id
_entity.type
_entity.pdbx_description
1 polymer ?
#
loop_
_entity_poly.entity_id
_entity_poly.type
_entity_poly.pdbx_seq_one_letter_code
_entity_poly.pdbx_strand_id
1 'polypeptide(L)'
;MRIISGTKKGHSITSIKNSEVRPISDKNRETIFNILVHGKEIINSDFTLEGCNLIDLFAGTGSFSFEALSRGSHKALLIENNNEMIDVIYKNAKKLDFLDRIEVKNQNACSFDNDDNHKFDLAYVDPPYGKNLAKRSIRNLIKKGMLNDNAIIVLEEEIKTEKSNFDELELIREKQIGISNFSFYKLI
;
A
#
# COMPACT_ATOMS: atom_id res chain seq x y z
N MET A 1 17.28 -0.04 2.56
CA MET A 1 16.03 -0.81 2.42
C MET A 1 16.20 -1.87 1.35
N ARG A 2 15.56 -3.03 1.45
CA ARG A 2 15.67 -4.15 0.50
C ARG A 2 14.36 -4.90 0.37
N ILE A 3 14.18 -5.65 -0.71
CA ILE A 3 13.10 -6.63 -0.88
C ILE A 3 13.36 -7.82 0.06
N ILE A 4 12.33 -8.23 0.80
CA ILE A 4 12.46 -9.20 1.89
C ILE A 4 12.19 -10.62 1.38
N SER A 5 11.24 -10.77 0.45
CA SER A 5 10.79 -12.07 -0.02
C SER A 5 10.42 -12.05 -1.51
N GLY A 6 10.11 -13.24 -2.06
CA GLY A 6 9.69 -13.39 -3.46
C GLY A 6 10.83 -13.39 -4.46
N THR A 7 10.49 -13.13 -5.73
CA THR A 7 11.38 -13.26 -6.90
C THR A 7 12.59 -12.31 -6.87
N LYS A 8 12.45 -11.17 -6.19
CA LYS A 8 13.53 -10.14 -6.08
C LYS A 8 14.11 -10.05 -4.66
N LYS A 9 13.98 -11.10 -3.84
CA LYS A 9 14.52 -11.14 -2.47
C LYS A 9 15.98 -10.71 -2.43
N GLY A 10 16.32 -9.80 -1.48
CA GLY A 10 17.68 -9.30 -1.25
C GLY A 10 18.06 -8.10 -2.12
N HIS A 11 17.32 -7.78 -3.20
CA HIS A 11 17.60 -6.60 -4.02
C HIS A 11 17.37 -5.32 -3.22
N SER A 12 18.32 -4.38 -3.33
CA SER A 12 18.20 -3.10 -2.62
C SER A 12 17.25 -2.15 -3.31
N ILE A 13 16.45 -1.43 -2.52
CA ILE A 13 15.59 -0.33 -2.94
C ILE A 13 16.28 0.99 -2.57
N THR A 14 16.35 1.91 -3.53
CA THR A 14 16.84 3.27 -3.31
C THR A 14 15.84 4.04 -2.46
N SER A 15 16.34 4.78 -1.47
CA SER A 15 15.59 5.74 -0.67
C SER A 15 16.28 7.10 -0.70
N ILE A 16 15.53 8.18 -0.53
CA ILE A 16 16.12 9.52 -0.42
C ILE A 16 16.65 9.68 1.01
N LYS A 17 17.93 10.04 1.12
CA LYS A 17 18.54 10.45 2.39
C LYS A 17 17.97 11.83 2.75
N ASN A 18 17.46 12.00 3.96
CA ASN A 18 16.86 13.23 4.48
C ASN A 18 15.41 13.54 4.06
N SER A 19 14.62 12.57 3.61
CA SER A 19 13.19 12.77 3.51
C SER A 19 12.57 12.77 4.93
N GLU A 20 11.66 13.69 5.21
CA GLU A 20 10.84 13.67 6.44
C GLU A 20 9.95 12.42 6.51
N VAL A 21 9.77 11.75 5.38
CA VAL A 21 9.04 10.48 5.27
C VAL A 21 9.92 9.36 5.81
N ARG A 22 9.53 8.79 6.94
CA ARG A 22 10.18 7.62 7.51
C ARG A 22 9.74 6.39 6.75
N PRO A 23 10.63 5.71 5.99
CA PRO A 23 10.24 4.52 5.26
C PRO A 23 9.80 3.42 6.24
N ILE A 24 8.78 2.66 5.88
CA ILE A 24 8.41 1.44 6.60
C ILE A 24 9.65 0.55 6.77
N SER A 25 9.92 0.14 8.01
CA SER A 25 11.09 -0.71 8.28
C SER A 25 10.94 -2.08 7.60
N ASP A 26 12.07 -2.72 7.27
CA ASP A 26 12.06 -4.08 6.70
C ASP A 26 11.26 -5.05 7.59
N LYS A 27 11.40 -4.96 8.92
CA LYS A 27 10.67 -5.78 9.89
C LYS A 27 9.15 -5.52 9.87
N ASN A 28 8.74 -4.26 9.80
CA ASN A 28 7.31 -3.90 9.75
C ASN A 28 6.70 -4.45 8.46
N ARG A 29 7.36 -4.22 7.33
CA ARG A 29 6.90 -4.71 6.02
C ARG A 29 6.80 -6.23 5.99
N GLU A 30 7.78 -6.95 6.52
CA GLU A 30 7.73 -8.41 6.67
C GLU A 30 6.52 -8.86 7.49
N THR A 31 6.25 -8.20 8.62
CA THR A 31 5.11 -8.54 9.48
C THR A 31 3.78 -8.32 8.76
N ILE A 32 3.62 -7.20 8.02
CA ILE A 32 2.39 -6.91 7.27
C ILE A 32 2.15 -7.97 6.20
N PHE A 33 3.18 -8.29 5.40
CA PHE A 33 3.04 -9.31 4.37
C PHE A 33 2.82 -10.72 4.93
N ASN A 34 3.36 -11.04 6.11
CA ASN A 34 3.05 -12.30 6.79
C ASN A 34 1.57 -12.35 7.22
N ILE A 35 0.99 -11.23 7.64
CA ILE A 35 -0.44 -11.15 7.95
C ILE A 35 -1.27 -11.30 6.66
N LEU A 36 -0.92 -10.61 5.58
CA LEU A 36 -1.63 -10.69 4.28
C LEU A 36 -1.61 -12.10 3.68
N VAL A 37 -0.57 -12.89 3.92
CA VAL A 37 -0.42 -14.23 3.33
C VAL A 37 -0.92 -15.33 4.26
N HIS A 38 -0.75 -15.18 5.58
CA HIS A 38 -0.98 -16.25 6.55
C HIS A 38 -1.98 -15.88 7.66
N GLY A 39 -2.49 -14.66 7.70
CA GLY A 39 -3.48 -14.24 8.69
C GLY A 39 -4.81 -14.97 8.47
N LYS A 40 -5.33 -15.62 9.51
CA LYS A 40 -6.59 -16.37 9.42
C LYS A 40 -7.76 -15.50 8.96
N GLU A 41 -7.83 -14.27 9.43
CA GLU A 41 -8.85 -13.30 9.10
C GLU A 41 -8.79 -12.91 7.61
N ILE A 42 -7.57 -12.80 7.06
CA ILE A 42 -7.32 -12.51 5.65
C ILE A 42 -7.69 -13.72 4.79
N ILE A 43 -7.27 -14.92 5.18
CA ILE A 43 -7.60 -16.16 4.46
C ILE A 43 -9.12 -16.36 4.41
N ASN A 44 -9.83 -16.07 5.50
CA ASN A 44 -11.28 -16.19 5.57
C ASN A 44 -12.03 -15.11 4.76
N SER A 45 -11.34 -14.09 4.25
CA SER A 45 -11.92 -13.06 3.38
C SER A 45 -11.79 -13.36 1.88
N ASP A 46 -11.34 -14.57 1.53
CA ASP A 46 -11.09 -15.01 0.14
C ASP A 46 -10.07 -14.12 -0.62
N PHE A 47 -9.25 -13.37 0.11
CA PHE A 47 -8.17 -12.59 -0.46
C PHE A 47 -6.92 -13.46 -0.68
N THR A 48 -6.25 -13.26 -1.82
CA THR A 48 -4.92 -13.80 -2.08
C THR A 48 -3.98 -12.72 -2.62
N LEU A 49 -2.76 -12.69 -2.11
CA LEU A 49 -1.73 -11.75 -2.57
C LEU A 49 -1.21 -12.10 -3.96
N GLU A 50 -1.16 -13.40 -4.28
CA GLU A 50 -0.72 -13.87 -5.59
C GLU A 50 -1.76 -13.50 -6.66
N GLY A 51 -1.31 -12.85 -7.71
CA GLY A 51 -2.16 -12.38 -8.81
C GLY A 51 -2.98 -11.12 -8.52
N CYS A 52 -2.94 -10.55 -7.30
CA CYS A 52 -3.73 -9.38 -6.95
C CYS A 52 -3.26 -8.11 -7.67
N ASN A 53 -4.20 -7.21 -7.95
CA ASN A 53 -3.93 -5.83 -8.35
C ASN A 53 -3.88 -4.94 -7.11
N LEU A 54 -2.77 -4.22 -6.96
CA LEU A 54 -2.52 -3.35 -5.82
C LEU A 54 -2.69 -1.88 -6.19
N ILE A 55 -3.27 -1.09 -5.29
CA ILE A 55 -3.13 0.37 -5.29
C ILE A 55 -2.40 0.84 -4.03
N ASP A 56 -1.38 1.69 -4.22
CA ASP A 56 -0.58 2.31 -3.16
C ASP A 56 -0.82 3.82 -3.18
N LEU A 57 -1.53 4.35 -2.18
CA LEU A 57 -2.07 5.72 -2.23
C LEU A 57 -1.07 6.80 -1.83
N PHE A 58 0.00 6.43 -1.15
CA PHE A 58 1.07 7.34 -0.71
C PHE A 58 2.39 6.62 -0.93
N ALA A 59 2.71 6.36 -2.21
CA ALA A 59 3.68 5.34 -2.57
C ALA A 59 5.13 5.63 -2.13
N GLY A 60 5.51 6.90 -1.97
CA GLY A 60 6.85 7.26 -1.56
C GLY A 60 7.91 6.66 -2.47
N THR A 61 8.71 5.74 -1.97
CA THR A 61 9.74 5.03 -2.75
C THR A 61 9.21 3.80 -3.51
N GLY A 62 7.93 3.46 -3.35
CA GLY A 62 7.30 2.26 -3.89
C GLY A 62 7.63 0.97 -3.13
N SER A 63 8.18 1.08 -1.93
CA SER A 63 8.75 -0.08 -1.21
C SER A 63 7.74 -1.17 -0.87
N PHE A 64 6.50 -0.79 -0.53
CA PHE A 64 5.41 -1.72 -0.28
C PHE A 64 4.98 -2.41 -1.58
N SER A 65 4.75 -1.62 -2.63
CA SER A 65 4.36 -2.10 -3.95
C SER A 65 5.38 -3.06 -4.55
N PHE A 66 6.67 -2.76 -4.47
CA PHE A 66 7.72 -3.65 -4.98
C PHE A 66 7.86 -4.95 -4.19
N GLU A 67 7.64 -4.91 -2.88
CA GLU A 67 7.57 -6.13 -2.07
C GLU A 67 6.38 -7.01 -2.48
N ALA A 68 5.19 -6.41 -2.70
CA ALA A 68 4.00 -7.10 -3.18
C ALA A 68 4.25 -7.76 -4.54
N LEU A 69 4.78 -7.00 -5.51
CA LEU A 69 5.12 -7.50 -6.84
C LEU A 69 6.14 -8.65 -6.79
N SER A 70 7.14 -8.54 -5.92
CA SER A 70 8.13 -9.61 -5.70
C SER A 70 7.51 -10.89 -5.13
N ARG A 71 6.43 -10.77 -4.36
CA ARG A 71 5.68 -11.88 -3.74
C ARG A 71 4.57 -12.45 -4.62
N GLY A 72 4.40 -11.95 -5.85
CA GLY A 72 3.48 -12.53 -6.82
C GLY A 72 2.25 -11.69 -7.15
N SER A 73 2.05 -10.49 -6.59
CA SER A 73 0.99 -9.57 -7.04
C SER A 73 1.12 -9.29 -8.53
N HIS A 74 0.02 -9.08 -9.24
CA HIS A 74 0.02 -8.92 -10.70
C HIS A 74 0.54 -7.56 -11.14
N LYS A 75 -0.13 -6.49 -10.73
CA LYS A 75 0.20 -5.09 -11.07
C LYS A 75 0.02 -4.17 -9.87
N ALA A 76 0.69 -3.02 -9.92
CA ALA A 76 0.56 -1.98 -8.90
C ALA A 76 0.31 -0.61 -9.54
N LEU A 77 -0.73 0.09 -9.09
CA LEU A 77 -0.94 1.52 -9.31
C LEU A 77 -0.38 2.28 -8.11
N LEU A 78 0.58 3.18 -8.36
CA LEU A 78 1.23 3.99 -7.34
C LEU A 78 0.79 5.45 -7.49
N ILE A 79 0.15 5.98 -6.45
CA ILE A 79 -0.24 7.40 -6.39
C ILE A 79 0.79 8.13 -5.54
N GLU A 80 1.45 9.10 -6.14
CA GLU A 80 2.48 9.91 -5.49
C GLU A 80 2.44 11.33 -6.08
N ASN A 81 2.58 12.36 -5.26
CA ASN A 81 2.54 13.76 -5.72
C ASN A 81 3.89 14.49 -5.63
N ASN A 82 4.92 13.81 -5.15
CA ASN A 82 6.28 14.34 -5.10
C ASN A 82 7.09 13.82 -6.30
N ASN A 83 7.52 14.72 -7.18
CA ASN A 83 8.28 14.37 -8.38
C ASN A 83 9.59 13.64 -8.08
N GLU A 84 10.30 13.99 -6.99
CA GLU A 84 11.54 13.31 -6.62
C GLU A 84 11.28 11.85 -6.22
N MET A 85 10.15 11.58 -5.53
CA MET A 85 9.74 10.23 -5.18
C MET A 85 9.32 9.43 -6.42
N ILE A 86 8.63 10.06 -7.37
CA ILE A 86 8.27 9.43 -8.65
C ILE A 86 9.51 9.00 -9.42
N ASP A 87 10.56 9.84 -9.47
CA ASP A 87 11.83 9.47 -10.08
C ASP A 87 12.49 8.27 -9.37
N VAL A 88 12.38 8.22 -8.05
CA VAL A 88 12.88 7.08 -7.24
C VAL A 88 12.07 5.82 -7.52
N ILE A 89 10.74 5.91 -7.64
CA ILE A 89 9.88 4.78 -8.01
C ILE A 89 10.35 4.19 -9.35
N TYR A 90 10.51 5.01 -10.39
CA TYR A 90 10.95 4.53 -11.71
C TYR A 90 12.37 3.94 -11.68
N LYS A 91 13.30 4.53 -10.92
CA LYS A 91 14.66 3.97 -10.72
C LYS A 91 14.61 2.59 -10.04
N ASN A 92 13.76 2.45 -9.01
CA ASN A 92 13.57 1.19 -8.32
C ASN A 92 12.88 0.14 -9.22
N ALA A 93 11.84 0.52 -9.94
CA ALA A 93 11.12 -0.35 -10.88
C ALA A 93 12.06 -0.89 -11.97
N LYS A 94 12.88 -0.02 -12.57
CA LYS A 94 13.89 -0.41 -13.57
C LYS A 94 14.90 -1.40 -12.99
N LYS A 95 15.41 -1.12 -11.78
CA LYS A 95 16.39 -1.98 -11.10
C LYS A 95 15.85 -3.36 -10.76
N LEU A 96 14.55 -3.41 -10.43
CA LEU A 96 13.84 -4.64 -10.05
C LEU A 96 13.17 -5.34 -11.23
N ASP A 97 13.25 -4.77 -12.45
CA ASP A 97 12.61 -5.30 -13.64
C ASP A 97 11.06 -5.42 -13.49
N PHE A 98 10.45 -4.34 -13.01
CA PHE A 98 9.01 -4.22 -12.79
C PHE A 98 8.35 -3.06 -13.54
N LEU A 99 9.04 -2.44 -14.52
CA LEU A 99 8.52 -1.28 -15.24
C LEU A 99 7.18 -1.55 -15.95
N ASP A 100 6.98 -2.75 -16.48
CA ASP A 100 5.78 -3.20 -17.17
C ASP A 100 4.64 -3.63 -16.22
N ARG A 101 4.94 -3.68 -14.91
CA ARG A 101 4.00 -4.10 -13.87
C ARG A 101 3.56 -2.97 -12.95
N ILE A 102 4.01 -1.74 -13.22
CA ILE A 102 3.61 -0.56 -12.46
C ILE A 102 2.99 0.50 -13.36
N GLU A 103 2.06 1.23 -12.78
CA GLU A 103 1.59 2.52 -13.26
C GLU A 103 1.81 3.55 -12.16
N VAL A 104 2.33 4.74 -12.49
CA VAL A 104 2.54 5.82 -11.52
C VAL A 104 1.72 7.03 -11.94
N LYS A 105 0.83 7.50 -11.04
CA LYS A 105 0.06 8.73 -11.25
C LYS A 105 0.59 9.83 -10.33
N ASN A 106 1.04 10.94 -10.94
CA ASN A 106 1.39 12.15 -10.21
C ASN A 106 0.12 12.89 -9.82
N GLN A 107 -0.54 12.42 -8.77
CA GLN A 107 -1.84 12.94 -8.33
C GLN A 107 -1.96 12.94 -6.80
N ASN A 108 -2.95 13.70 -6.30
CA ASN A 108 -3.28 13.71 -4.88
C ASN A 108 -4.15 12.49 -4.54
N ALA A 109 -3.71 11.66 -3.60
CA ALA A 109 -4.41 10.46 -3.15
C ALA A 109 -5.86 10.70 -2.67
N CYS A 110 -6.20 11.91 -2.25
CA CYS A 110 -7.55 12.25 -1.80
C CYS A 110 -8.52 12.62 -2.93
N SER A 111 -8.03 12.76 -4.17
CA SER A 111 -8.84 13.26 -5.30
C SER A 111 -8.41 12.73 -6.67
N PHE A 112 -7.56 11.70 -6.71
CA PHE A 112 -7.13 11.12 -7.99
C PHE A 112 -8.29 10.46 -8.75
N ASP A 113 -8.16 10.39 -10.06
CA ASP A 113 -9.09 9.73 -10.96
C ASP A 113 -8.53 8.43 -11.51
N ASN A 114 -9.44 7.48 -11.75
CA ASN A 114 -9.13 6.22 -12.41
C ASN A 114 -10.00 6.13 -13.68
N ASP A 115 -9.43 6.59 -14.78
CA ASP A 115 -10.15 6.70 -16.06
C ASP A 115 -10.45 5.31 -16.67
N ASP A 116 -9.74 4.27 -16.24
CA ASP A 116 -9.78 2.92 -16.84
C ASP A 116 -10.73 1.95 -16.10
N ASN A 117 -11.49 2.40 -15.10
CA ASN A 117 -12.37 1.55 -14.27
C ASN A 117 -11.68 0.31 -13.66
N HIS A 118 -10.37 0.35 -13.48
CA HIS A 118 -9.64 -0.74 -12.85
C HIS A 118 -10.06 -0.88 -11.39
N LYS A 119 -10.30 -2.11 -10.96
CA LYS A 119 -10.53 -2.45 -9.56
C LYS A 119 -9.30 -3.11 -8.96
N PHE A 120 -9.13 -2.90 -7.65
CA PHE A 120 -7.98 -3.36 -6.89
C PHE A 120 -8.41 -4.35 -5.80
N ASP A 121 -7.56 -5.34 -5.57
CA ASP A 121 -7.74 -6.38 -4.56
C ASP A 121 -7.04 -6.01 -3.24
N LEU A 122 -6.02 -5.14 -3.32
CA LEU A 122 -5.27 -4.65 -2.18
C LEU A 122 -5.08 -3.15 -2.29
N ALA A 123 -5.42 -2.41 -1.25
CA ALA A 123 -5.07 -1.00 -1.09
C ALA A 123 -4.12 -0.82 0.09
N TYR A 124 -2.99 -0.14 -0.12
CA TYR A 124 -2.09 0.29 0.94
C TYR A 124 -2.18 1.80 1.13
N VAL A 125 -2.32 2.23 2.38
CA VAL A 125 -2.57 3.63 2.74
C VAL A 125 -1.67 4.01 3.90
N ASP A 126 -0.58 4.74 3.61
CA ASP A 126 0.40 5.24 4.58
C ASP A 126 0.55 6.77 4.41
N PRO A 127 -0.44 7.54 4.83
CA PRO A 127 -0.43 8.99 4.64
C PRO A 127 0.58 9.67 5.55
N PRO A 128 1.19 10.78 5.14
CA PRO A 128 1.98 11.61 6.05
C PRO A 128 1.10 12.08 7.22
N TYR A 129 1.69 12.10 8.42
CA TYR A 129 0.99 12.35 9.68
C TYR A 129 0.16 13.64 9.69
N GLY A 130 -1.02 13.57 10.30
CA GLY A 130 -1.84 14.70 10.74
C GLY A 130 -2.52 15.47 9.60
N LYS A 131 -3.57 15.05 8.98
CA LYS A 131 -4.41 15.85 8.06
C LYS A 131 -5.70 15.13 7.64
N ASN A 132 -6.18 14.11 8.36
CA ASN A 132 -7.32 13.29 7.92
C ASN A 132 -7.18 12.73 6.49
N LEU A 133 -5.92 12.58 6.01
CA LEU A 133 -5.65 12.13 4.65
C LEU A 133 -6.06 10.68 4.46
N ALA A 134 -5.86 9.82 5.47
CA ALA A 134 -6.32 8.44 5.47
C ALA A 134 -7.81 8.34 5.15
N LYS A 135 -8.64 9.04 5.93
CA LYS A 135 -10.10 9.00 5.77
C LYS A 135 -10.56 9.52 4.41
N ARG A 136 -9.94 10.60 3.93
CA ARG A 136 -10.27 11.21 2.64
C ARG A 136 -9.89 10.33 1.46
N SER A 137 -8.70 9.73 1.49
CA SER A 137 -8.20 8.89 0.40
C SER A 137 -8.96 7.56 0.32
N ILE A 138 -9.24 6.91 1.46
CA ILE A 138 -10.05 5.68 1.49
C ILE A 138 -11.49 5.96 1.00
N ARG A 139 -12.12 7.05 1.45
CA ARG A 139 -13.44 7.43 0.94
C ARG A 139 -13.45 7.71 -0.56
N ASN A 140 -12.36 8.28 -1.11
CA ASN A 140 -12.24 8.46 -2.56
C ASN A 140 -12.22 7.11 -3.29
N LEU A 141 -11.48 6.11 -2.79
CA LEU A 141 -11.48 4.74 -3.34
C LEU A 141 -12.87 4.12 -3.34
N ILE A 142 -13.57 4.17 -2.19
CA ILE A 142 -14.89 3.56 -2.01
C ILE A 142 -15.91 4.25 -2.91
N LYS A 143 -15.98 5.59 -2.87
CA LYS A 143 -16.92 6.39 -3.67
C LYS A 143 -16.78 6.15 -5.17
N LYS A 144 -15.57 5.87 -5.64
CA LYS A 144 -15.28 5.61 -7.05
C LYS A 144 -15.40 4.13 -7.44
N GLY A 145 -15.79 3.25 -6.51
CA GLY A 145 -15.95 1.82 -6.76
C GLY A 145 -14.66 1.12 -7.22
N MET A 146 -13.50 1.58 -6.73
CA MET A 146 -12.19 1.10 -7.16
C MET A 146 -11.73 -0.19 -6.49
N LEU A 147 -12.51 -0.74 -5.58
CA LEU A 147 -12.17 -1.95 -4.83
C LEU A 147 -13.03 -3.12 -5.32
N ASN A 148 -12.42 -4.30 -5.41
CA ASN A 148 -13.16 -5.56 -5.55
C ASN A 148 -13.86 -5.92 -4.23
N ASP A 149 -14.88 -6.78 -4.29
CA ASP A 149 -15.70 -7.13 -3.12
C ASP A 149 -14.87 -7.78 -2.00
N ASN A 150 -13.82 -8.53 -2.35
CA ASN A 150 -12.89 -9.20 -1.41
C ASN A 150 -11.63 -8.38 -1.15
N ALA A 151 -11.62 -7.10 -1.51
CA ALA A 151 -10.43 -6.27 -1.36
C ALA A 151 -10.05 -6.06 0.10
N ILE A 152 -8.75 -6.10 0.37
CA ILE A 152 -8.18 -5.73 1.66
C ILE A 152 -7.60 -4.32 1.59
N ILE A 153 -7.93 -3.50 2.58
CA ILE A 153 -7.30 -2.20 2.79
C ILE A 153 -6.37 -2.31 3.98
N VAL A 154 -5.10 -1.99 3.79
CA VAL A 154 -4.11 -1.87 4.87
C VAL A 154 -3.85 -0.40 5.12
N LEU A 155 -4.24 0.07 6.29
CA LEU A 155 -4.03 1.45 6.73
C LEU A 155 -2.92 1.49 7.80
N GLU A 156 -1.89 2.30 7.58
CA GLU A 156 -0.87 2.64 8.58
C GLU A 156 -1.17 4.01 9.18
N GLU A 157 -1.28 4.08 10.52
CA GLU A 157 -1.44 5.32 11.27
C GLU A 157 -0.50 5.32 12.49
N GLU A 158 -0.10 6.50 12.96
CA GLU A 158 0.63 6.60 14.21
C GLU A 158 -0.29 6.31 15.40
N ILE A 159 0.20 5.53 16.39
CA ILE A 159 -0.58 5.14 17.60
C ILE A 159 -1.17 6.34 18.34
N LYS A 160 -0.49 7.49 18.29
CA LYS A 160 -0.94 8.73 18.96
C LYS A 160 -2.01 9.48 18.20
N THR A 161 -2.29 9.11 16.95
CA THR A 161 -3.32 9.73 16.13
C THR A 161 -4.68 9.17 16.50
N GLU A 162 -5.72 10.01 16.48
CA GLU A 162 -7.08 9.53 16.59
C GLU A 162 -7.38 8.56 15.46
N LYS A 163 -7.86 7.35 15.81
CA LYS A 163 -8.13 6.30 14.82
C LYS A 163 -9.19 6.75 13.83
N SER A 164 -8.91 6.49 12.56
CA SER A 164 -9.90 6.68 11.50
C SER A 164 -11.02 5.64 11.62
N ASN A 165 -12.27 6.10 11.59
CA ASN A 165 -13.47 5.26 11.59
C ASN A 165 -14.16 5.36 10.23
N PHE A 166 -14.65 4.22 9.74
CA PHE A 166 -15.30 4.06 8.45
C PHE A 166 -16.59 3.26 8.63
N ASP A 167 -17.72 3.80 8.18
CA ASP A 167 -19.02 3.13 8.28
C ASP A 167 -19.17 2.04 7.19
N GLU A 168 -18.38 2.15 6.11
CA GLU A 168 -18.41 1.26 4.95
C GLU A 168 -17.42 0.09 5.05
N LEU A 169 -16.63 0.03 6.13
CA LEU A 169 -15.55 -0.95 6.29
C LEU A 169 -15.68 -1.74 7.59
N GLU A 170 -15.45 -3.03 7.51
CA GLU A 170 -15.23 -3.90 8.65
C GLU A 170 -13.76 -3.98 8.99
N LEU A 171 -13.38 -3.67 10.24
CA LEU A 171 -12.04 -3.91 10.76
C LEU A 171 -11.87 -5.41 11.06
N ILE A 172 -11.06 -6.10 10.28
CA ILE A 172 -10.83 -7.55 10.44
C ILE A 172 -9.59 -7.87 11.27
N ARG A 173 -8.62 -6.96 11.32
CA ARG A 173 -7.41 -7.14 12.14
C ARG A 173 -6.71 -5.83 12.43
N GLU A 174 -6.03 -5.77 13.59
CA GLU A 174 -5.07 -4.72 13.92
C GLU A 174 -3.72 -5.32 14.34
N LYS A 175 -2.64 -4.57 14.08
CA LYS A 175 -1.30 -4.91 14.53
C LYS A 175 -0.50 -3.66 14.85
N GLN A 176 -0.08 -3.52 16.09
CA GLN A 176 0.85 -2.47 16.50
C GLN A 176 2.29 -2.94 16.32
N ILE A 177 3.12 -2.08 15.74
CA ILE A 177 4.56 -2.32 15.58
C ILE A 177 5.31 -0.99 15.79
N GLY A 178 6.04 -0.89 16.89
CA GLY A 178 6.70 0.35 17.26
C GLY A 178 5.70 1.46 17.52
N ILE A 179 5.78 2.55 16.77
CA ILE A 179 4.88 3.72 16.87
C ILE A 179 3.72 3.68 15.87
N SER A 180 3.69 2.70 14.98
CA SER A 180 2.65 2.55 13.95
C SER A 180 1.61 1.51 14.36
N ASN A 181 0.36 1.78 14.02
CA ASN A 181 -0.75 0.84 14.04
C ASN A 181 -1.16 0.51 12.61
N PHE A 182 -1.24 -0.77 12.30
CA PHE A 182 -1.67 -1.30 11.02
C PHE A 182 -3.06 -1.89 11.17
N SER A 183 -4.03 -1.31 10.50
CA SER A 183 -5.42 -1.76 10.48
C SER A 183 -5.74 -2.38 9.13
N PHE A 184 -6.33 -3.57 9.16
CA PHE A 184 -6.74 -4.32 7.98
C PHE A 184 -8.26 -4.29 7.91
N TYR A 185 -8.79 -3.78 6.82
CA TYR A 185 -10.22 -3.65 6.58
C TYR A 185 -10.65 -4.40 5.32
N LYS A 186 -11.94 -4.76 5.28
CA LYS A 186 -12.66 -5.17 4.07
C LYS A 186 -13.91 -4.32 3.89
N LEU A 187 -14.49 -4.32 2.70
CA LEU A 187 -15.83 -3.74 2.45
C LEU A 187 -16.90 -4.51 3.20
N ILE A 188 -17.95 -3.79 3.68
CA ILE A 188 -19.15 -4.38 4.28
C ILE A 188 -20.16 -4.69 3.18
#